data_aad5477f1aaa915803a88de81931febc
#
_entry.id   aad5477f1aaa915803a88de81931febc
#
_cell.length_a   1.000
_cell.length_b   1.000
_cell.length_c   1.000
_cell.angle_alpha   90.00
_cell.angle_beta   90.00
_cell.angle_gamma   90.00
#
_symmetry.space_group_name_H-M   'P 1'
#
loop_
_entity.id
_entity.type
_entity.pdbx_description
1 polymer ?
#
loop_
_entity_poly.entity_id
_entity_poly.type
_entity_poly.pdbx_seq_one_letter_code
_entity_poly.pdbx_strand_id
1 'polypeptide(L)'
;MPFAEWLRAAGTVVGMSALPVLELKASIPVGLAMGLPLWETFLIAVIGSTIPVPFILLLLRPFFRWCKGRPFFHGIAEKLEGRFRKKASGVRKYSLLGLCLFVAGPLPGTGVWTGSGIAAMLDIRIAHALPVIVLGNCVAGLLMLLLGQIVIL
;
A
#
# COMPACT_ATOMS: atom_id res chain seq x y z
N MET A 1 -12.13 21.44 15.71
CA MET A 1 -12.89 20.18 15.54
C MET A 1 -13.12 19.55 16.91
N PRO A 2 -14.34 19.16 17.30
CA PRO A 2 -14.63 18.42 18.52
C PRO A 2 -13.94 17.06 18.50
N PHE A 3 -13.52 16.55 19.66
CA PHE A 3 -12.79 15.28 19.78
C PHE A 3 -13.52 14.09 19.15
N ALA A 4 -14.84 14.03 19.27
CA ALA A 4 -15.66 12.97 18.69
C ALA A 4 -15.65 12.98 17.14
N GLU A 5 -15.65 14.17 16.54
CA GLU A 5 -15.55 14.32 15.08
C GLU A 5 -14.15 13.97 14.58
N TRP A 6 -13.12 14.41 15.32
CA TRP A 6 -11.73 14.02 15.04
C TRP A 6 -11.56 12.50 15.06
N LEU A 7 -12.09 11.83 16.08
CA LEU A 7 -11.99 10.38 16.22
C LEU A 7 -12.70 9.64 15.05
N ARG A 8 -13.85 10.12 14.62
CA ARG A 8 -14.56 9.59 13.44
C ARG A 8 -13.75 9.77 12.16
N ALA A 9 -13.22 10.95 11.93
CA ALA A 9 -12.42 11.25 10.76
C ALA A 9 -11.13 10.42 10.73
N ALA A 10 -10.41 10.35 11.86
CA ALA A 10 -9.20 9.55 12.00
C ALA A 10 -9.48 8.04 11.78
N GLY A 11 -10.55 7.51 12.39
CA GLY A 11 -10.98 6.13 12.18
C GLY A 11 -11.34 5.82 10.73
N THR A 12 -12.01 6.75 10.05
CA THR A 12 -12.32 6.62 8.62
C THR A 12 -11.03 6.56 7.78
N VAL A 13 -10.08 7.46 8.03
CA VAL A 13 -8.80 7.49 7.32
C VAL A 13 -8.00 6.21 7.54
N VAL A 14 -7.92 5.71 8.79
CA VAL A 14 -7.24 4.43 9.10
C VAL A 14 -7.91 3.27 8.35
N GLY A 15 -9.24 3.16 8.45
CA GLY A 15 -10.00 2.08 7.82
C GLY A 15 -9.83 2.08 6.30
N MET A 16 -9.96 3.25 5.67
CA MET A 16 -9.80 3.39 4.21
C MET A 16 -8.37 3.12 3.76
N SER A 17 -7.37 3.59 4.51
CA SER A 17 -5.96 3.43 4.15
C SER A 17 -5.49 1.97 4.27
N ALA A 18 -6.10 1.18 5.13
CA ALA A 18 -5.81 -0.25 5.28
C ALA A 18 -6.41 -1.12 4.16
N LEU A 19 -7.38 -0.62 3.39
CA LEU A 19 -8.05 -1.39 2.34
C LEU A 19 -7.21 -1.45 1.05
N PRO A 20 -7.22 -2.61 0.34
CA PRO A 20 -6.34 -2.84 -0.83
C PRO A 20 -6.68 -2.00 -2.07
N VAL A 21 -7.85 -1.38 -2.12
CA VAL A 21 -8.31 -0.58 -3.27
C VAL A 21 -8.16 0.91 -3.01
N LEU A 22 -8.46 1.34 -1.79
CA LEU A 22 -8.50 2.75 -1.42
C LEU A 22 -7.12 3.26 -1.01
N GLU A 23 -6.45 2.54 -0.11
CA GLU A 23 -5.12 2.87 0.42
C GLU A 23 -5.02 4.35 0.88
N LEU A 24 -3.81 4.83 1.12
CA LEU A 24 -3.59 6.23 1.48
C LEU A 24 -3.99 7.23 0.39
N LYS A 25 -4.03 6.77 -0.87
CA LYS A 25 -4.33 7.65 -2.02
C LYS A 25 -5.76 8.19 -2.01
N ALA A 26 -6.70 7.38 -1.54
CA ALA A 26 -8.09 7.82 -1.36
C ALA A 26 -8.32 8.37 0.05
N SER A 27 -7.66 7.82 1.08
CA SER A 27 -7.90 8.22 2.47
C SER A 27 -7.39 9.63 2.79
N ILE A 28 -6.29 10.09 2.15
CA ILE A 28 -5.76 11.45 2.36
C ILE A 28 -6.76 12.52 1.89
N PRO A 29 -7.26 12.53 0.64
CA PRO A 29 -8.26 13.50 0.22
C PRO A 29 -9.52 13.47 1.09
N VAL A 30 -9.98 12.30 1.50
CA VAL A 30 -11.15 12.15 2.37
C VAL A 30 -10.91 12.75 3.76
N GLY A 31 -9.74 12.46 4.37
CA GLY A 31 -9.38 13.03 5.67
C GLY A 31 -9.31 14.55 5.67
N LEU A 32 -8.73 15.14 4.61
CA LEU A 32 -8.70 16.60 4.41
C LEU A 32 -10.11 17.17 4.23
N ALA A 33 -10.97 16.52 3.44
CA ALA A 33 -12.35 16.91 3.24
C ALA A 33 -13.19 16.82 4.53
N MET A 34 -12.84 15.91 5.44
CA MET A 34 -13.44 15.80 6.78
C MET A 34 -12.89 16.85 7.77
N GLY A 35 -11.95 17.69 7.36
CA GLY A 35 -11.37 18.77 8.16
C GLY A 35 -10.23 18.35 9.08
N LEU A 36 -9.61 17.19 8.88
CA LEU A 36 -8.40 16.83 9.60
C LEU A 36 -7.23 17.73 9.17
N PRO A 37 -6.35 18.12 10.12
CA PRO A 37 -5.12 18.81 9.79
C PRO A 37 -4.24 17.99 8.84
N LEU A 38 -3.53 18.67 7.97
CA LEU A 38 -2.76 18.10 6.87
C LEU A 38 -1.76 17.03 7.35
N TRP A 39 -0.97 17.34 8.37
CA TRP A 39 0.04 16.43 8.90
C TRP A 39 -0.56 15.24 9.67
N GLU A 40 -1.66 15.47 10.38
CA GLU A 40 -2.38 14.38 11.06
C GLU A 40 -2.96 13.41 10.03
N THR A 41 -3.60 13.91 8.98
CA THR A 41 -4.14 13.09 7.89
C THR A 41 -3.05 12.25 7.25
N PHE A 42 -1.88 12.86 6.98
CA PHE A 42 -0.73 12.14 6.42
C PHE A 42 -0.25 11.01 7.32
N LEU A 43 0.01 11.33 8.60
CA LEU A 43 0.54 10.34 9.56
C LEU A 43 -0.45 9.19 9.77
N ILE A 44 -1.73 9.50 9.94
CA ILE A 44 -2.78 8.50 10.15
C ILE A 44 -2.92 7.61 8.91
N ALA A 45 -2.90 8.18 7.70
CA ALA A 45 -3.00 7.43 6.47
C ALA A 45 -1.79 6.52 6.22
N VAL A 46 -0.57 7.02 6.47
CA VAL A 46 0.67 6.22 6.33
C VAL A 46 0.70 5.08 7.35
N ILE A 47 0.35 5.34 8.60
CA ILE A 47 0.27 4.29 9.64
C ILE A 47 -0.77 3.25 9.24
N GLY A 48 -1.99 3.68 8.91
CA GLY A 48 -3.09 2.80 8.54
C GLY A 48 -2.77 1.91 7.34
N SER A 49 -2.16 2.45 6.30
CA SER A 49 -1.76 1.68 5.10
C SER A 49 -0.54 0.77 5.34
N THR A 50 0.27 1.07 6.34
CA THR A 50 1.43 0.25 6.70
C THR A 50 1.05 -0.99 7.55
N ILE A 51 -0.03 -0.91 8.33
CA ILE A 51 -0.48 -2.02 9.20
C ILE A 51 -0.61 -3.36 8.46
N PRO A 52 -1.24 -3.47 7.28
CA PRO A 52 -1.38 -4.73 6.59
C PRO A 52 -0.07 -5.27 5.97
N VAL A 53 0.94 -4.42 5.75
CA VAL A 53 2.18 -4.79 5.03
C VAL A 53 2.91 -5.99 5.63
N PRO A 54 3.24 -6.05 6.95
CA PRO A 54 3.92 -7.19 7.52
C PRO A 54 3.08 -8.48 7.42
N PHE A 55 1.77 -8.37 7.55
CA PHE A 55 0.87 -9.53 7.41
C PHE A 55 0.88 -10.06 5.98
N ILE A 56 0.83 -9.17 4.98
CA ILE A 56 0.88 -9.55 3.57
C ILE A 56 2.22 -10.23 3.27
N LEU A 57 3.34 -9.65 3.70
CA LEU A 57 4.67 -10.21 3.48
C LEU A 57 4.85 -11.58 4.15
N LEU A 58 4.29 -11.76 5.35
CA LEU A 58 4.39 -13.03 6.09
C LEU A 58 3.47 -14.11 5.54
N LEU A 59 2.23 -13.75 5.16
CA LEU A 59 1.19 -14.72 4.79
C LEU A 59 1.21 -15.06 3.29
N LEU A 60 1.59 -14.14 2.43
CA LEU A 60 1.48 -14.35 0.98
C LEU A 60 2.46 -15.40 0.46
N ARG A 61 3.66 -15.50 1.05
CA ARG A 61 4.65 -16.51 0.67
C ARG A 61 4.19 -17.94 0.95
N PRO A 62 3.78 -18.30 2.20
CA PRO A 62 3.27 -19.63 2.48
C PRO A 62 1.96 -19.90 1.73
N PHE A 63 1.13 -18.86 1.52
CA PHE A 63 -0.10 -18.97 0.74
C PHE A 63 0.19 -19.40 -0.71
N PHE A 64 1.14 -18.75 -1.40
CA PHE A 64 1.52 -19.14 -2.76
C PHE A 64 2.09 -20.57 -2.83
N ARG A 65 2.93 -20.95 -1.86
CA ARG A 65 3.45 -22.33 -1.79
C ARG A 65 2.34 -23.36 -1.56
N TRP A 66 1.41 -23.05 -0.68
CA TRP A 66 0.27 -23.93 -0.38
C TRP A 66 -0.67 -24.06 -1.59
N CYS A 67 -0.98 -22.95 -2.28
CA CYS A 67 -1.82 -22.97 -3.48
C CYS A 67 -1.20 -23.76 -4.64
N LYS A 68 0.12 -23.65 -4.83
CA LYS A 68 0.84 -24.43 -5.86
C LYS A 68 0.81 -25.93 -5.62
N GLY A 69 0.72 -26.36 -4.37
CA GLY A 69 0.60 -27.78 -3.99
C GLY A 69 -0.77 -28.39 -4.18
N ARG A 70 -1.80 -27.61 -4.55
CA ARG A 70 -3.19 -28.09 -4.69
C ARG A 70 -3.76 -27.75 -6.07
N PRO A 71 -4.21 -28.78 -6.85
CA PRO A 71 -4.69 -28.58 -8.22
C PRO A 71 -5.86 -27.62 -8.33
N PHE A 72 -6.76 -27.58 -7.31
CA PHE A 72 -7.93 -26.73 -7.30
C PHE A 72 -7.59 -25.22 -7.17
N PHE A 73 -6.53 -24.86 -6.45
CA PHE A 73 -6.13 -23.47 -6.21
C PHE A 73 -5.01 -22.99 -7.14
N HIS A 74 -4.46 -23.88 -7.95
CA HIS A 74 -3.36 -23.59 -8.88
C HIS A 74 -3.70 -22.43 -9.85
N GLY A 75 -4.89 -22.45 -10.43
CA GLY A 75 -5.35 -21.40 -11.36
C GLY A 75 -5.51 -20.01 -10.72
N ILE A 76 -5.86 -19.94 -9.43
CA ILE A 76 -5.95 -18.68 -8.69
C ILE A 76 -4.55 -18.14 -8.40
N ALA A 77 -3.65 -19.01 -7.96
CA ALA A 77 -2.25 -18.66 -7.72
C ALA A 77 -1.56 -18.15 -8.99
N GLU A 78 -1.75 -18.83 -10.12
CA GLU A 78 -1.22 -18.40 -11.43
C GLU A 78 -1.76 -17.05 -11.89
N LYS A 79 -3.06 -16.78 -11.71
CA LYS A 79 -3.66 -15.48 -12.05
C LYS A 79 -3.07 -14.35 -11.20
N LEU A 80 -2.92 -14.57 -9.90
CA LEU A 80 -2.33 -13.60 -8.97
C LEU A 80 -0.85 -13.37 -9.30
N GLU A 81 -0.07 -14.44 -9.48
CA GLU A 81 1.34 -14.33 -9.90
C GLU A 81 1.47 -13.62 -11.26
N GLY A 82 0.60 -13.91 -12.22
CA GLY A 82 0.59 -13.25 -13.52
C GLY A 82 0.36 -11.74 -13.42
N ARG A 83 -0.54 -11.31 -12.54
CA ARG A 83 -0.78 -9.88 -12.27
C ARG A 83 0.44 -9.20 -11.64
N PHE A 84 1.04 -9.82 -10.62
CA PHE A 84 2.24 -9.29 -9.97
C PHE A 84 3.44 -9.31 -10.92
N ARG A 85 3.61 -10.37 -11.72
CA ARG A 85 4.70 -10.49 -12.70
C ARG A 85 4.66 -9.40 -13.76
N LYS A 86 3.47 -9.05 -14.27
CA LYS A 86 3.32 -7.94 -15.22
C LYS A 86 3.74 -6.60 -14.63
N LYS A 87 3.43 -6.36 -13.36
CA LYS A 87 3.80 -5.13 -12.64
C LYS A 87 5.23 -5.15 -12.10
N ALA A 88 5.83 -6.32 -11.95
CA ALA A 88 7.16 -6.50 -11.35
C ALA A 88 8.33 -6.22 -12.31
N SER A 89 8.10 -5.96 -13.59
CA SER A 89 9.18 -5.77 -14.57
C SER A 89 10.16 -4.66 -14.18
N GLY A 90 9.66 -3.52 -13.73
CA GLY A 90 10.48 -2.43 -13.21
C GLY A 90 11.17 -2.76 -11.88
N VAL A 91 10.47 -3.45 -11.00
CA VAL A 91 11.02 -3.87 -9.70
C VAL A 91 12.14 -4.90 -9.88
N ARG A 92 11.99 -5.86 -10.80
CA ARG A 92 13.06 -6.83 -11.10
C ARG A 92 14.35 -6.18 -11.60
N LYS A 93 14.21 -5.09 -12.39
CA LYS A 93 15.38 -4.38 -12.95
C LYS A 93 16.16 -3.60 -11.89
N TYR A 94 15.46 -2.97 -10.95
CA TYR A 94 16.05 -2.05 -9.97
C TYR A 94 15.99 -2.54 -8.51
N SER A 95 15.54 -3.78 -8.27
CA SER A 95 15.46 -4.40 -6.94
C SER A 95 14.70 -3.52 -5.92
N LEU A 96 15.34 -3.22 -4.79
CA LEU A 96 14.71 -2.45 -3.70
C LEU A 96 14.33 -1.01 -4.12
N LEU A 97 15.15 -0.36 -4.94
CA LEU A 97 14.84 0.97 -5.46
C LEU A 97 13.60 0.93 -6.36
N GLY A 98 13.51 -0.07 -7.24
CA GLY A 98 12.34 -0.30 -8.09
C GLY A 98 11.07 -0.55 -7.27
N LEU A 99 11.17 -1.27 -6.15
CA LEU A 99 10.07 -1.51 -5.22
C LEU A 99 9.61 -0.19 -4.55
N CYS A 100 10.56 0.62 -4.09
CA CYS A 100 10.28 1.92 -3.50
C CYS A 100 9.53 2.84 -4.48
N LEU A 101 10.07 2.99 -5.69
CA LEU A 101 9.49 3.83 -6.74
C LEU A 101 8.10 3.32 -7.18
N PHE A 102 7.93 2.00 -7.22
CA PHE A 102 6.64 1.39 -7.54
C PHE A 102 5.58 1.73 -6.49
N VAL A 103 5.91 1.63 -5.20
CA VAL A 103 4.99 1.97 -4.10
C VAL A 103 4.73 3.47 -4.06
N ALA A 104 5.76 4.30 -4.29
CA ALA A 104 5.67 5.75 -4.32
C ALA A 104 4.80 6.29 -5.46
N GLY A 105 4.59 5.51 -6.52
CA GLY A 105 3.81 5.94 -7.68
C GLY A 105 2.37 6.36 -7.31
N PRO A 106 1.87 7.51 -7.80
CA PRO A 106 0.52 7.98 -7.51
C PRO A 106 -0.56 7.26 -8.34
N LEU A 107 -0.19 6.23 -9.10
CA LEU A 107 -1.11 5.52 -9.99
C LEU A 107 -1.99 4.51 -9.23
N PRO A 108 -3.24 4.30 -9.68
CA PRO A 108 -4.09 3.26 -9.12
C PRO A 108 -3.48 1.86 -9.34
N GLY A 109 -3.48 1.05 -8.29
CA GLY A 109 -2.90 -0.30 -8.32
C GLY A 109 -1.37 -0.37 -8.18
N THR A 110 -0.71 0.75 -7.90
CA THR A 110 0.62 0.81 -7.29
C THR A 110 0.41 1.18 -5.82
N GLY A 111 1.06 0.53 -4.91
CA GLY A 111 0.93 0.85 -3.49
C GLY A 111 1.40 -0.29 -2.61
N VAL A 112 1.09 -0.21 -1.31
CA VAL A 112 1.62 -1.14 -0.30
C VAL A 112 1.15 -2.58 -0.51
N TRP A 113 -0.10 -2.79 -0.93
CA TRP A 113 -0.65 -4.11 -1.19
C TRP A 113 0.04 -4.81 -2.36
N THR A 114 0.09 -4.13 -3.51
CA THR A 114 0.73 -4.69 -4.71
C THR A 114 2.25 -4.76 -4.55
N GLY A 115 2.86 -3.76 -3.92
CA GLY A 115 4.29 -3.74 -3.61
C GLY A 115 4.70 -4.90 -2.68
N SER A 116 3.91 -5.17 -1.63
CA SER A 116 4.12 -6.31 -0.75
C SER A 116 3.93 -7.65 -1.47
N GLY A 117 2.94 -7.73 -2.37
CA GLY A 117 2.73 -8.91 -3.23
C GLY A 117 3.91 -9.17 -4.15
N ILE A 118 4.45 -8.15 -4.80
CA ILE A 118 5.64 -8.24 -5.65
C ILE A 118 6.86 -8.66 -4.83
N ALA A 119 7.08 -8.04 -3.67
CA ALA A 119 8.19 -8.38 -2.77
C ALA A 119 8.12 -9.83 -2.29
N ALA A 120 6.92 -10.32 -1.96
CA ALA A 120 6.71 -11.72 -1.59
C ALA A 120 6.98 -12.69 -2.74
N MET A 121 6.54 -12.33 -3.96
CA MET A 121 6.75 -13.15 -5.18
C MET A 121 8.24 -13.20 -5.59
N LEU A 122 8.97 -12.10 -5.41
CA LEU A 122 10.41 -12.02 -5.71
C LEU A 122 11.29 -12.53 -4.56
N ASP A 123 10.70 -13.09 -3.51
CA ASP A 123 11.40 -13.59 -2.31
C ASP A 123 12.32 -12.55 -1.63
N ILE A 124 11.99 -11.26 -1.75
CA ILE A 124 12.72 -10.20 -1.07
C ILE A 124 12.51 -10.35 0.45
N ARG A 125 13.60 -10.42 1.20
CA ARG A 125 13.54 -10.57 2.67
C ARG A 125 12.69 -9.47 3.30
N ILE A 126 11.85 -9.84 4.27
CA ILE A 126 10.92 -8.91 4.95
C ILE A 126 11.69 -7.73 5.57
N ALA A 127 12.86 -8.00 6.16
CA ALA A 127 13.71 -6.97 6.75
C ALA A 127 14.16 -5.87 5.76
N HIS A 128 14.22 -6.17 4.46
CA HIS A 128 14.54 -5.20 3.41
C HIS A 128 13.29 -4.66 2.73
N ALA A 129 12.27 -5.51 2.51
CA ALA A 129 11.03 -5.12 1.84
C ALA A 129 10.21 -4.12 2.68
N LEU A 130 10.05 -4.37 3.98
CA LEU A 130 9.22 -3.55 4.86
C LEU A 130 9.67 -2.08 4.91
N PRO A 131 10.94 -1.75 5.25
CA PRO A 131 11.36 -0.35 5.30
C PRO A 131 11.28 0.35 3.95
N VAL A 132 11.56 -0.37 2.86
CA VAL A 132 11.50 0.18 1.50
C VAL A 132 10.06 0.47 1.08
N ILE A 133 9.11 -0.41 1.43
CA ILE A 133 7.68 -0.20 1.19
C ILE A 133 7.17 0.99 2.02
N VAL A 134 7.57 1.09 3.29
CA VAL A 134 7.20 2.22 4.16
C VAL A 134 7.74 3.54 3.60
N LEU A 135 9.00 3.58 3.14
CA LEU A 135 9.57 4.77 2.51
C LEU A 135 8.80 5.16 1.24
N GLY A 136 8.52 4.20 0.36
CA GLY A 136 7.72 4.44 -0.84
C GLY A 136 6.31 4.94 -0.50
N ASN A 137 5.70 4.39 0.55
CA ASN A 137 4.39 4.81 1.05
C ASN A 137 4.40 6.25 1.61
N CYS A 138 5.45 6.65 2.32
CA CYS A 138 5.63 8.03 2.77
C CYS A 138 5.75 8.99 1.59
N VAL A 139 6.54 8.64 0.58
CA VAL A 139 6.66 9.45 -0.64
C VAL A 139 5.32 9.55 -1.36
N ALA A 140 4.58 8.44 -1.51
CA ALA A 140 3.24 8.46 -2.09
C ALA A 140 2.29 9.39 -1.30
N GLY A 141 2.34 9.33 0.03
CA GLY A 141 1.54 10.19 0.91
C GLY A 141 1.85 11.67 0.72
N LEU A 142 3.13 12.04 0.64
CA LEU A 142 3.55 13.42 0.38
C LEU A 142 3.07 13.90 -0.99
N LEU A 143 3.18 13.07 -2.02
CA LEU A 143 2.66 13.39 -3.35
C LEU A 143 1.13 13.60 -3.33
N MET A 144 0.41 12.75 -2.60
CA MET A 144 -1.05 12.90 -2.47
C MET A 144 -1.45 14.14 -1.68
N LEU A 145 -0.68 14.55 -0.68
CA LEU A 145 -0.90 15.83 0.00
C LEU A 145 -0.75 17.02 -0.94
N LEU A 146 0.33 17.03 -1.74
CA LEU A 146 0.57 18.10 -2.72
C LEU A 146 -0.54 18.16 -3.77
N LEU A 147 -0.95 17.00 -4.30
CA LEU A 147 -2.05 16.93 -5.26
C LEU A 147 -3.38 17.32 -4.63
N GLY A 148 -3.64 16.90 -3.39
CA GLY A 148 -4.86 17.23 -2.66
C GLY A 148 -5.00 18.73 -2.40
N GLN A 149 -3.91 19.44 -2.13
CA GLN A 149 -3.92 20.90 -1.97
C GLN A 149 -4.25 21.62 -3.28
N ILE A 150 -3.75 21.13 -4.42
CA ILE A 150 -4.03 21.72 -5.73
C ILE A 150 -5.52 21.57 -6.12
N VAL A 151 -6.17 20.50 -5.66
CA VAL A 151 -7.60 20.25 -5.98
C VAL A 151 -8.55 21.05 -5.07
N ILE A 152 -8.10 21.45 -3.87
CA ILE A 152 -8.92 22.18 -2.88
C ILE A 152 -8.76 23.71 -3.06
N LEU A 153 -7.74 24.20 -3.75
CA LEU A 153 -7.54 25.60 -4.13
C LEU A 153 -8.32 25.95 -5.40
#